data_6b159ba8f104a9243c80fcac75786cdc
#
_entry.id   6b159ba8f104a9243c80fcac75786cdc
#
_cell.length_a   1.000
_cell.length_b   1.000
_cell.length_c   1.000
_cell.angle_alpha   90.00
_cell.angle_beta   90.00
_cell.angle_gamma   90.00
#
_symmetry.space_group_name_H-M   'P 1'
#
loop_
_entity.id
_entity.type
_entity.pdbx_description
1 polymer ?
#
loop_
_entity_poly.entity_id
_entity_poly.type
_entity_poly.pdbx_seq_one_letter_code
_entity_poly.pdbx_strand_id
1 'polypeptide(L)'
;QQLAQQQHMQQTVANESKKLVELMPEFSDKVKGEQIKKDIRSYGLSNGFTAEEMSAVYDSRHVLMLNKAMKYDQIMKSKAGTVKKVSKAPKTISKGKKVSNSQAAVQQKQRARLKASGSVEDAVSVFQNLI
;
A
#
# COMPACT_ATOMS: atom_id res chain seq x y z
N GLN A 1 3.58 -53.48 2.00
CA GLN A 1 3.27 -52.36 1.08
C GLN A 1 2.84 -51.09 1.84
N GLN A 2 1.95 -51.18 2.83
CA GLN A 2 1.49 -50.02 3.60
C GLN A 2 2.61 -49.31 4.37
N LEU A 3 3.51 -50.06 4.99
CA LEU A 3 4.63 -49.50 5.76
C LEU A 3 5.59 -48.69 4.85
N ALA A 4 5.91 -49.22 3.67
CA ALA A 4 6.78 -48.56 2.70
C ALA A 4 6.14 -47.27 2.17
N GLN A 5 4.82 -47.28 1.92
CA GLN A 5 4.06 -46.10 1.49
C GLN A 5 4.02 -45.03 2.56
N GLN A 6 3.86 -45.43 3.83
CA GLN A 6 3.88 -44.49 4.96
C GLN A 6 5.25 -43.85 5.17
N GLN A 7 6.33 -44.65 5.06
CA GLN A 7 7.69 -44.11 5.12
C GLN A 7 8.00 -43.12 3.98
N HIS A 8 7.60 -43.48 2.76
CA HIS A 8 7.76 -42.59 1.61
C HIS A 8 7.01 -41.26 1.80
N MET A 9 5.78 -41.29 2.31
CA MET A 9 5.00 -40.10 2.60
C MET A 9 5.70 -39.23 3.66
N GLN A 10 6.18 -39.82 4.74
CA GLN A 10 6.92 -39.09 5.79
C GLN A 10 8.17 -38.41 5.24
N GLN A 11 8.95 -39.12 4.40
CA GLN A 11 10.14 -38.55 3.77
C GLN A 11 9.76 -37.37 2.83
N THR A 12 8.70 -37.52 2.06
CA THR A 12 8.20 -36.47 1.17
C THR A 12 7.80 -35.21 1.95
N VAL A 13 7.01 -35.38 3.00
CA VAL A 13 6.61 -34.26 3.88
C VAL A 13 7.81 -33.60 4.53
N ALA A 14 8.80 -34.37 5.01
CA ALA A 14 10.02 -33.83 5.60
C ALA A 14 10.84 -33.01 4.59
N ASN A 15 10.96 -33.49 3.35
CA ASN A 15 11.67 -32.80 2.27
C ASN A 15 10.95 -31.53 1.87
N GLU A 16 9.62 -31.56 1.72
CA GLU A 16 8.82 -30.39 1.41
C GLU A 16 8.85 -29.35 2.54
N SER A 17 8.91 -29.79 3.80
CA SER A 17 9.09 -28.88 4.94
C SER A 17 10.42 -28.13 4.89
N LYS A 18 11.52 -28.78 4.48
CA LYS A 18 12.83 -28.13 4.31
C LYS A 18 12.78 -27.08 3.19
N LYS A 19 12.22 -27.46 2.03
CA LYS A 19 12.02 -26.52 0.91
C LYS A 19 11.13 -25.32 1.29
N LEU A 20 10.12 -25.58 2.13
CA LEU A 20 9.24 -24.52 2.61
C LEU A 20 9.98 -23.49 3.45
N VAL A 21 10.91 -23.94 4.33
CA VAL A 21 11.77 -23.03 5.11
C VAL A 21 12.70 -22.21 4.20
N GLU A 22 13.24 -22.81 3.13
CA GLU A 22 14.05 -22.09 2.14
C GLU A 22 13.23 -21.02 1.40
N LEU A 23 12.00 -21.34 0.98
CA LEU A 23 11.10 -20.44 0.27
C LEU A 23 10.47 -19.38 1.18
N MET A 24 10.28 -19.71 2.44
CA MET A 24 9.62 -18.89 3.46
C MET A 24 10.36 -19.01 4.80
N PRO A 25 11.39 -18.19 5.05
CA PRO A 25 12.19 -18.27 6.29
C PRO A 25 11.36 -18.10 7.57
N GLU A 26 10.15 -17.53 7.48
CA GLU A 26 9.21 -17.38 8.60
C GLU A 26 8.80 -18.75 9.20
N PHE A 27 8.92 -19.85 8.43
CA PHE A 27 8.64 -21.22 8.89
C PHE A 27 9.76 -21.84 9.72
N SER A 28 10.94 -21.22 9.81
CA SER A 28 12.00 -21.66 10.72
C SER A 28 11.63 -21.39 12.19
N ASP A 29 10.82 -20.38 12.45
CA ASP A 29 10.26 -20.08 13.76
C ASP A 29 9.00 -20.94 13.98
N LYS A 30 9.02 -21.85 14.97
CA LYS A 30 7.90 -22.74 15.26
C LYS A 30 6.58 -21.99 15.51
N VAL A 31 6.63 -20.90 16.27
CA VAL A 31 5.41 -20.16 16.63
C VAL A 31 4.81 -19.47 15.41
N LYS A 32 5.64 -18.79 14.64
CA LYS A 32 5.21 -18.12 13.41
C LYS A 32 4.77 -19.12 12.36
N GLY A 33 5.51 -20.19 12.17
CA GLY A 33 5.16 -21.24 11.22
C GLY A 33 3.80 -21.88 11.52
N GLU A 34 3.52 -22.20 12.77
CA GLU A 34 2.21 -22.75 13.18
C GLU A 34 1.08 -21.71 12.98
N GLN A 35 1.33 -20.44 13.26
CA GLN A 35 0.33 -19.38 13.01
C GLN A 35 0.04 -19.27 11.51
N ILE A 36 1.07 -19.24 10.66
CA ILE A 36 0.89 -19.15 9.19
C ILE A 36 0.12 -20.36 8.66
N LYS A 37 0.39 -21.58 9.16
CA LYS A 37 -0.38 -22.78 8.80
C LYS A 37 -1.85 -22.67 9.15
N LYS A 38 -2.17 -22.17 10.34
CA LYS A 38 -3.55 -21.92 10.78
C LYS A 38 -4.24 -20.89 9.89
N ASP A 39 -3.55 -19.80 9.60
CA ASP A 39 -4.08 -18.72 8.77
C ASP A 39 -4.35 -19.19 7.32
N ILE A 40 -3.41 -19.94 6.73
CA ILE A 40 -3.59 -20.54 5.39
C ILE A 40 -4.76 -21.53 5.39
N ARG A 41 -4.88 -22.36 6.42
CA ARG A 41 -6.00 -23.31 6.53
C ARG A 41 -7.34 -22.59 6.63
N SER A 42 -7.44 -21.58 7.47
CA SER A 42 -8.64 -20.75 7.61
C SER A 42 -8.99 -20.03 6.31
N TYR A 43 -7.98 -19.51 5.62
CA TYR A 43 -8.13 -18.88 4.32
C TYR A 43 -8.65 -19.85 3.26
N GLY A 44 -8.08 -21.06 3.17
CA GLY A 44 -8.55 -22.10 2.26
C GLY A 44 -10.02 -22.48 2.51
N LEU A 45 -10.38 -22.75 3.75
CA LEU A 45 -11.76 -23.07 4.14
C LEU A 45 -12.73 -21.92 3.78
N SER A 46 -12.34 -20.67 3.97
CA SER A 46 -13.17 -19.51 3.61
C SER A 46 -13.33 -19.30 2.10
N ASN A 47 -12.45 -19.90 1.30
CA ASN A 47 -12.50 -19.88 -0.17
C ASN A 47 -13.11 -21.15 -0.78
N GLY A 48 -13.71 -22.03 0.04
CA GLY A 48 -14.48 -23.17 -0.43
C GLY A 48 -13.70 -24.49 -0.47
N PHE A 49 -12.45 -24.52 -0.01
CA PHE A 49 -11.71 -25.78 0.16
C PHE A 49 -12.27 -26.56 1.36
N THR A 50 -12.30 -27.89 1.24
CA THR A 50 -12.65 -28.78 2.35
C THR A 50 -11.49 -28.97 3.33
N ALA A 51 -11.79 -29.49 4.51
CA ALA A 51 -10.77 -29.79 5.50
C ALA A 51 -9.80 -30.89 5.02
N GLU A 52 -10.34 -31.87 4.27
CA GLU A 52 -9.56 -32.95 3.66
C GLU A 52 -8.59 -32.40 2.59
N GLU A 53 -9.07 -31.56 1.69
CA GLU A 53 -8.20 -30.92 0.68
C GLU A 53 -7.09 -30.10 1.32
N MET A 54 -7.42 -29.31 2.36
CA MET A 54 -6.40 -28.52 3.07
C MET A 54 -5.41 -29.40 3.85
N SER A 55 -5.79 -30.58 4.32
CA SER A 55 -4.88 -31.51 4.96
C SER A 55 -3.95 -32.23 3.98
N ALA A 56 -4.35 -32.32 2.69
CA ALA A 56 -3.55 -32.89 1.62
C ALA A 56 -2.54 -31.89 1.01
N VAL A 57 -2.57 -30.61 1.43
CA VAL A 57 -1.63 -29.58 0.96
C VAL A 57 -0.31 -29.69 1.74
N TYR A 58 0.60 -30.51 1.26
CA TYR A 58 1.95 -30.69 1.81
C TYR A 58 3.07 -30.18 0.87
N ASP A 59 2.77 -29.95 -0.42
CA ASP A 59 3.74 -29.39 -1.37
C ASP A 59 4.05 -27.93 -1.02
N SER A 60 5.34 -27.64 -0.83
CA SER A 60 5.85 -26.32 -0.45
C SER A 60 5.43 -25.21 -1.41
N ARG A 61 5.26 -25.50 -2.70
CA ARG A 61 4.81 -24.55 -3.73
C ARG A 61 3.35 -24.17 -3.54
N HIS A 62 2.50 -25.14 -3.20
CA HIS A 62 1.07 -24.88 -2.94
C HIS A 62 0.90 -24.03 -1.69
N VAL A 63 1.64 -24.34 -0.62
CA VAL A 63 1.64 -23.54 0.60
C VAL A 63 2.09 -22.11 0.33
N LEU A 64 3.17 -21.93 -0.46
CA LEU A 64 3.65 -20.60 -0.86
C LEU A 64 2.60 -19.82 -1.67
N MET A 65 1.93 -20.48 -2.62
CA MET A 65 0.88 -19.86 -3.44
C MET A 65 -0.31 -19.41 -2.59
N LEU A 66 -0.79 -20.27 -1.70
CA LEU A 66 -1.90 -19.95 -0.78
C LEU A 66 -1.53 -18.80 0.16
N ASN A 67 -0.32 -18.77 0.68
CA ASN A 67 0.16 -17.68 1.53
C ASN A 67 0.22 -16.34 0.77
N LYS A 68 0.70 -16.35 -0.48
CA LYS A 68 0.71 -15.17 -1.34
C LYS A 68 -0.71 -14.68 -1.65
N ALA A 69 -1.63 -15.57 -1.98
CA ALA A 69 -3.03 -15.24 -2.25
C ALA A 69 -3.69 -14.62 -1.01
N MET A 70 -3.50 -15.23 0.16
CA MET A 70 -4.01 -14.72 1.43
C MET A 70 -3.48 -13.32 1.74
N LYS A 71 -2.16 -13.11 1.63
CA LYS A 71 -1.52 -11.79 1.86
C LYS A 71 -2.03 -10.74 0.86
N TYR A 72 -2.21 -11.12 -0.40
CA TYR A 72 -2.78 -10.23 -1.41
C TYR A 72 -4.19 -9.76 -1.04
N ASP A 73 -5.07 -10.68 -0.68
CA ASP A 73 -6.45 -10.35 -0.29
C ASP A 73 -6.51 -9.49 0.98
N GLN A 74 -5.65 -9.74 1.95
CA GLN A 74 -5.50 -8.90 3.14
C GLN A 74 -5.11 -7.47 2.78
N ILE A 75 -4.14 -7.30 1.87
CA ILE A 75 -3.73 -5.97 1.39
C ILE A 75 -4.87 -5.27 0.65
N MET A 76 -5.59 -5.98 -0.22
CA MET A 76 -6.71 -5.41 -0.96
C MET A 76 -7.86 -4.98 -0.04
N LYS A 77 -8.20 -5.80 0.97
CA LYS A 77 -9.19 -5.44 2.00
C LYS A 77 -8.76 -4.21 2.81
N SER A 78 -7.49 -4.13 3.21
CA SER A 78 -6.95 -2.99 3.95
C SER A 78 -6.94 -1.70 3.12
N LYS A 79 -6.55 -1.78 1.84
CA LYS A 79 -6.62 -0.64 0.91
C LYS A 79 -8.04 -0.11 0.75
N ALA A 80 -9.03 -0.99 0.56
CA ALA A 80 -10.43 -0.58 0.46
C ALA A 80 -10.92 0.13 1.73
N GLY A 81 -10.50 -0.33 2.92
CA GLY A 81 -10.79 0.32 4.20
C GLY A 81 -10.10 1.69 4.33
N THR A 82 -8.86 1.81 3.89
CA THR A 82 -8.09 3.06 3.93
C THR A 82 -8.67 4.11 2.99
N VAL A 83 -9.03 3.75 1.76
CA VAL A 83 -9.66 4.65 0.80
C VAL A 83 -10.98 5.21 1.37
N LYS A 84 -11.82 4.38 1.99
CA LYS A 84 -13.05 4.83 2.66
C LYS A 84 -12.79 5.80 3.82
N LYS A 85 -11.73 5.58 4.60
CA LYS A 85 -11.33 6.49 5.70
C LYS A 85 -10.82 7.83 5.17
N VAL A 86 -9.99 7.83 4.13
CA VAL A 86 -9.44 9.04 3.52
C VAL A 86 -10.54 9.88 2.86
N SER A 87 -11.52 9.26 2.20
CA SER A 87 -12.64 9.99 1.59
C SER A 87 -13.57 10.67 2.62
N LYS A 88 -13.61 10.15 3.86
CA LYS A 88 -14.36 10.74 4.98
C LYS A 88 -13.54 11.68 5.86
N ALA A 89 -12.23 11.76 5.64
CA ALA A 89 -11.37 12.68 6.39
C ALA A 89 -11.77 14.13 6.05
N PRO A 90 -11.80 15.03 7.03
CA PRO A 90 -12.03 16.45 6.76
C PRO A 90 -10.94 16.93 5.79
N LYS A 91 -11.35 17.61 4.73
CA LYS A 91 -10.40 18.19 3.77
C LYS A 91 -9.46 19.10 4.54
N THR A 92 -8.18 18.74 4.58
CA THR A 92 -7.16 19.63 5.12
C THR A 92 -7.28 20.95 4.39
N ILE A 93 -7.34 22.04 5.15
CA ILE A 93 -7.43 23.41 4.64
C ILE A 93 -6.40 23.53 3.53
N SER A 94 -6.87 23.78 2.30
CA SER A 94 -5.97 24.08 1.19
C SER A 94 -5.14 25.28 1.63
N LYS A 95 -3.81 25.22 1.37
CA LYS A 95 -2.90 26.35 1.59
C LYS A 95 -3.64 27.65 1.28
N GLY A 96 -3.81 28.50 2.29
CA GLY A 96 -4.50 29.77 2.12
C GLY A 96 -3.96 30.47 0.90
N LYS A 97 -4.86 31.03 0.09
CA LYS A 97 -4.52 31.77 -1.12
C LYS A 97 -3.37 32.69 -0.77
N LYS A 98 -2.21 32.46 -1.37
CA LYS A 98 -1.00 33.25 -1.11
C LYS A 98 -1.40 34.70 -1.31
N VAL A 99 -1.53 35.46 -0.25
CA VAL A 99 -1.77 36.90 -0.35
C VAL A 99 -0.53 37.44 -1.07
N SER A 100 -0.68 37.75 -2.32
CA SER A 100 0.35 38.28 -3.17
C SER A 100 0.60 39.74 -2.77
N ASN A 101 1.26 39.93 -1.62
CA ASN A 101 1.90 41.19 -1.26
C ASN A 101 3.31 41.26 -1.86
N SER A 102 3.51 40.66 -3.02
CA SER A 102 4.77 40.79 -3.70
C SER A 102 4.84 42.17 -4.37
N GLN A 103 5.99 42.82 -4.28
CA GLN A 103 6.29 44.05 -5.02
C GLN A 103 5.84 43.96 -6.50
N ALA A 104 5.94 42.77 -7.08
CA ALA A 104 5.47 42.49 -8.42
C ALA A 104 3.95 42.77 -8.63
N ALA A 105 3.10 42.42 -7.67
CA ALA A 105 1.66 42.69 -7.77
C ALA A 105 1.35 44.19 -7.63
N VAL A 106 2.13 44.89 -6.81
CA VAL A 106 2.02 46.36 -6.67
C VAL A 106 2.47 47.06 -7.97
N GLN A 107 3.60 46.65 -8.51
CA GLN A 107 4.11 47.17 -9.79
C GLN A 107 3.11 46.90 -10.96
N GLN A 108 2.53 45.73 -11.00
CA GLN A 108 1.55 45.39 -12.01
C GLN A 108 0.29 46.31 -11.96
N LYS A 109 -0.19 46.57 -10.74
CA LYS A 109 -1.31 47.52 -10.54
C LYS A 109 -0.93 48.94 -10.97
N GLN A 110 0.25 49.42 -10.60
CA GLN A 110 0.73 50.76 -10.95
C GLN A 110 0.87 50.94 -12.49
N ARG A 111 1.44 49.93 -13.17
CA ARG A 111 1.57 49.90 -14.63
C ARG A 111 0.17 49.88 -15.30
N ALA A 112 -0.80 49.14 -14.77
CA ALA A 112 -2.16 49.12 -15.27
C ALA A 112 -2.84 50.49 -15.11
N ARG A 113 -2.61 51.16 -13.97
CA ARG A 113 -3.10 52.50 -13.71
C ARG A 113 -2.51 53.51 -14.68
N LEU A 114 -1.21 53.54 -14.85
CA LEU A 114 -0.52 54.37 -15.82
C LEU A 114 -1.05 54.17 -17.25
N LYS A 115 -1.29 52.95 -17.63
CA LYS A 115 -1.81 52.59 -18.93
C LYS A 115 -3.25 53.09 -19.15
N ALA A 116 -4.04 53.20 -18.09
CA ALA A 116 -5.41 53.65 -18.13
C ALA A 116 -5.55 55.19 -18.05
N SER A 117 -4.73 55.84 -17.22
CA SER A 117 -4.80 57.28 -16.96
C SER A 117 -3.89 58.12 -17.87
N GLY A 118 -2.71 57.57 -18.27
CA GLY A 118 -1.71 58.30 -19.01
C GLY A 118 -1.11 59.50 -18.27
N SER A 119 -1.35 59.58 -16.93
CA SER A 119 -0.94 60.75 -16.13
C SER A 119 0.52 60.71 -15.73
N VAL A 120 1.10 61.90 -15.58
CA VAL A 120 2.52 62.05 -15.17
C VAL A 120 2.74 61.56 -13.73
N GLU A 121 1.75 61.73 -12.85
CA GLU A 121 1.75 61.28 -11.46
C GLU A 121 1.84 59.74 -11.36
N ASP A 122 1.07 59.04 -12.20
CA ASP A 122 1.09 57.59 -12.27
C ASP A 122 2.41 57.08 -12.87
N ALA A 123 3.01 57.81 -13.80
CA ALA A 123 4.33 57.50 -14.32
C ALA A 123 5.43 57.63 -13.25
N VAL A 124 5.42 58.70 -12.46
CA VAL A 124 6.33 58.91 -11.34
C VAL A 124 6.24 57.77 -10.31
N SER A 125 5.00 57.32 -9.95
CA SER A 125 4.81 56.22 -9.01
C SER A 125 5.35 54.90 -9.49
N VAL A 126 5.34 54.61 -10.80
CA VAL A 126 5.94 53.42 -11.39
C VAL A 126 7.50 53.50 -11.30
N PHE A 127 8.10 54.66 -11.58
CA PHE A 127 9.55 54.83 -11.52
C PHE A 127 10.11 54.76 -10.10
N GLN A 128 9.41 55.34 -9.09
CA GLN A 128 9.83 55.32 -7.71
C GLN A 128 9.94 53.90 -7.12
N ASN A 129 9.18 52.94 -7.66
CA ASN A 129 9.26 51.54 -7.24
C ASN A 129 10.22 50.67 -8.08
N LEU A 130 10.96 51.27 -9.03
CA LEU A 130 11.99 50.61 -9.85
C LEU A 130 13.40 50.83 -9.31
N ILE A 131 13.58 51.78 -8.42
CA ILE A 131 14.84 52.14 -7.76
C ILE A 131 14.84 51.56 -6.34
#